data_11d5e72083b553c579dc7193d7222484
#
_entry.id   11d5e72083b553c579dc7193d7222484
#
_cell.length_a   1.000
_cell.length_b   1.000
_cell.length_c   1.000
_cell.angle_alpha   90.00
_cell.angle_beta   90.00
_cell.angle_gamma   90.00
#
_symmetry.space_group_name_H-M   'P 1'
#
loop_
_entity.id
_entity.type
_entity.pdbx_description
1 polymer ?
#
loop_
_entity_poly.entity_id
_entity_poly.type
_entity_poly.pdbx_seq_one_letter_code
_entity_poly.pdbx_strand_id
1 'polypeptide(L)'
;ATRVASDPVAASDVEGDTHALAQELVDASNRRKGIIDTLLESADSAEGTSQSDNAYALIADLGTFMEAHAAVVTDATLLDKAMAALRNDLIPRSELLHAHSDSKVFNQEITAILEAHHLCELALAMLTATRAREESRGSLYRSDFPERNDAEYLRHSFVNLNGDVSWAPVNIVDIEPGSRSY
;
A
#
# COMPACT_ATOMS: atom_id res chain seq x y z
N ALA A 1 -3.26 39.91 0.83
CA ALA A 1 -3.17 38.69 1.63
C ALA A 1 -4.47 38.55 2.39
N THR A 2 -5.41 37.79 1.86
CA THR A 2 -6.69 37.49 2.54
C THR A 2 -6.48 36.24 3.37
N ARG A 3 -6.38 36.42 4.67
CA ARG A 3 -6.32 35.34 5.64
C ARG A 3 -7.72 34.68 5.65
N VAL A 4 -7.85 33.47 5.16
CA VAL A 4 -9.03 32.66 5.36
C VAL A 4 -9.08 32.32 6.83
N ALA A 5 -10.03 32.94 7.54
CA ALA A 5 -10.32 32.57 8.92
C ALA A 5 -10.98 31.18 8.85
N SER A 6 -10.28 30.16 9.34
CA SER A 6 -10.91 28.87 9.62
C SER A 6 -11.89 29.09 10.77
N ASP A 7 -13.15 28.75 10.57
CA ASP A 7 -14.13 28.73 11.64
C ASP A 7 -13.61 27.83 12.77
N PRO A 8 -13.71 28.27 14.04
CA PRO A 8 -13.26 27.44 15.15
C PRO A 8 -14.16 26.19 15.20
N VAL A 9 -13.58 25.03 15.05
CA VAL A 9 -14.25 23.73 15.28
C VAL A 9 -14.74 23.74 16.72
N ALA A 10 -16.02 23.45 16.93
CA ALA A 10 -16.59 23.44 18.27
C ALA A 10 -15.92 22.34 19.11
N ALA A 11 -15.61 22.62 20.38
CA ALA A 11 -14.93 21.68 21.26
C ALA A 11 -15.70 20.34 21.42
N SER A 12 -17.04 20.37 21.31
CA SER A 12 -17.90 19.19 21.31
C SER A 12 -17.65 18.26 20.11
N ASP A 13 -17.30 18.81 18.94
CA ASP A 13 -17.05 18.04 17.73
C ASP A 13 -15.69 17.36 17.78
N VAL A 14 -14.74 18.01 18.45
CA VAL A 14 -13.39 17.45 18.68
C VAL A 14 -13.43 16.30 19.70
N GLU A 15 -14.25 16.39 20.76
CA GLU A 15 -14.38 15.32 21.76
C GLU A 15 -15.09 14.07 21.20
N GLY A 16 -16.12 14.25 20.37
CA GLY A 16 -16.79 13.15 19.70
C GLY A 16 -15.88 12.40 18.73
N ASP A 17 -15.08 13.15 17.97
CA ASP A 17 -14.14 12.63 16.97
C ASP A 17 -12.98 11.88 17.63
N THR A 18 -12.46 12.41 18.75
CA THR A 18 -11.36 11.75 19.51
C THR A 18 -11.79 10.44 20.15
N HIS A 19 -13.03 10.31 20.60
CA HIS A 19 -13.53 9.06 21.17
C HIS A 19 -13.72 7.98 20.09
N ALA A 20 -14.28 8.35 18.95
CA ALA A 20 -14.42 7.46 17.80
C ALA A 20 -13.06 6.96 17.30
N LEU A 21 -12.08 7.85 17.14
CA LEU A 21 -10.72 7.52 16.76
C LEU A 21 -10.03 6.60 17.79
N ALA A 22 -10.24 6.86 19.09
CA ALA A 22 -9.68 5.99 20.14
C ALA A 22 -10.26 4.58 20.07
N GLN A 23 -11.57 4.45 19.80
CA GLN A 23 -12.21 3.13 19.64
C GLN A 23 -11.69 2.42 18.39
N GLU A 24 -11.56 3.11 17.26
CA GLU A 24 -10.97 2.54 16.04
C GLU A 24 -9.53 2.04 16.24
N LEU A 25 -8.72 2.76 17.00
CA LEU A 25 -7.35 2.34 17.35
C LEU A 25 -7.35 1.09 18.22
N VAL A 26 -8.24 1.00 19.20
CA VAL A 26 -8.40 -0.19 20.05
C VAL A 26 -8.83 -1.38 19.20
N ASP A 27 -9.80 -1.22 18.32
CA ASP A 27 -10.29 -2.28 17.44
C ASP A 27 -9.21 -2.73 16.45
N ALA A 28 -8.45 -1.79 15.89
CA ALA A 28 -7.31 -2.11 15.03
C ALA A 28 -6.21 -2.87 15.78
N SER A 29 -5.92 -2.48 17.03
CA SER A 29 -4.95 -3.17 17.89
C SER A 29 -5.42 -4.60 18.21
N ASN A 30 -6.69 -4.78 18.52
CA ASN A 30 -7.26 -6.11 18.81
C ASN A 30 -7.25 -7.01 17.57
N ARG A 31 -7.55 -6.48 16.38
CA ARG A 31 -7.44 -7.23 15.12
C ARG A 31 -6.01 -7.67 14.86
N ARG A 32 -5.01 -6.79 15.03
CA ARG A 32 -3.58 -7.15 14.88
C ARG A 32 -3.15 -8.22 15.87
N LYS A 33 -3.58 -8.09 17.11
CA LYS A 33 -3.30 -9.11 18.15
C LYS A 33 -3.88 -10.46 17.74
N GLY A 34 -5.13 -10.51 17.25
CA GLY A 34 -5.75 -11.72 16.76
C GLY A 34 -4.96 -12.37 15.61
N ILE A 35 -4.47 -11.60 14.66
CA ILE A 35 -3.62 -12.10 13.57
C ILE A 35 -2.33 -12.72 14.13
N ILE A 36 -1.65 -12.02 15.04
CA ILE A 36 -0.41 -12.52 15.65
C ILE A 36 -0.66 -13.81 16.43
N ASP A 37 -1.72 -13.87 17.23
CA ASP A 37 -2.08 -15.07 17.99
C ASP A 37 -2.38 -16.25 17.03
N THR A 38 -3.08 -16.03 15.92
CA THR A 38 -3.33 -17.04 14.87
C THR A 38 -2.02 -17.52 14.23
N LEU A 39 -1.09 -16.62 13.90
CA LEU A 39 0.20 -17.00 13.33
C LEU A 39 1.05 -17.83 14.30
N LEU A 40 1.00 -17.52 15.60
CA LEU A 40 1.70 -18.28 16.63
C LEU A 40 1.06 -19.66 16.85
N GLU A 41 -0.26 -19.77 16.83
CA GLU A 41 -0.98 -21.04 16.96
C GLU A 41 -0.76 -21.96 15.75
N SER A 42 -0.51 -21.39 14.56
CA SER A 42 -0.23 -22.16 13.35
C SER A 42 1.15 -22.82 13.36
N ALA A 43 2.07 -22.37 14.21
CA ALA A 43 3.43 -22.93 14.31
C ALA A 43 3.43 -24.40 14.70
N ASP A 44 2.52 -24.81 15.59
CA ASP A 44 2.40 -26.20 16.05
C ASP A 44 1.87 -27.18 14.98
N SER A 45 1.18 -26.65 13.95
CA SER A 45 0.57 -27.46 12.89
C SER A 45 1.43 -27.59 11.63
N ALA A 46 2.57 -26.92 11.57
CA ALA A 46 3.42 -26.77 10.38
C ALA A 46 4.43 -27.91 10.15
N GLU A 47 4.26 -29.08 10.78
CA GLU A 47 5.11 -30.25 10.49
C GLU A 47 4.99 -30.67 9.02
N GLY A 48 6.01 -30.33 8.24
CA GLY A 48 6.15 -30.82 6.86
C GLY A 48 5.98 -29.81 5.73
N THR A 49 5.82 -28.53 6.00
CA THR A 49 5.79 -27.50 4.95
C THR A 49 7.17 -27.18 4.44
N SER A 50 7.27 -27.07 3.12
CA SER A 50 8.52 -26.80 2.41
C SER A 50 9.15 -25.49 2.86
N GLN A 51 10.45 -25.50 3.14
CA GLN A 51 11.26 -24.34 3.49
C GLN A 51 11.32 -23.27 2.36
N SER A 52 10.65 -23.52 1.22
CA SER A 52 10.65 -22.65 0.04
C SER A 52 9.75 -21.40 0.18
N ASP A 53 8.75 -21.42 1.04
CA ASP A 53 7.81 -20.32 1.21
C ASP A 53 7.96 -19.70 2.61
N ASN A 54 9.03 -18.97 2.82
CA ASN A 54 9.20 -18.12 3.97
C ASN A 54 9.00 -16.64 3.60
N ALA A 55 8.66 -15.82 4.58
CA ALA A 55 8.38 -14.39 4.37
C ALA A 55 9.53 -13.63 3.73
N TYR A 56 10.78 -13.96 4.06
CA TYR A 56 11.95 -13.28 3.48
C TYR A 56 12.13 -13.59 2.00
N ALA A 57 11.88 -14.84 1.59
CA ALA A 57 11.91 -15.23 0.19
C ALA A 57 10.80 -14.53 -0.60
N LEU A 58 9.59 -14.48 -0.06
CA LEU A 58 8.47 -13.78 -0.68
C LEU A 58 8.73 -12.27 -0.83
N ILE A 59 9.31 -11.63 0.17
CA ILE A 59 9.69 -10.21 0.10
C ILE A 59 10.74 -9.98 -1.00
N ALA A 60 11.72 -10.87 -1.13
CA ALA A 60 12.72 -10.80 -2.20
C ALA A 60 12.09 -11.00 -3.59
N ASP A 61 11.18 -11.97 -3.73
CA ASP A 61 10.42 -12.22 -4.96
C ASP A 61 9.58 -11.00 -5.34
N LEU A 62 8.88 -10.39 -4.36
CA LEU A 62 8.11 -9.18 -4.57
C LEU A 62 8.99 -8.00 -5.02
N GLY A 63 10.18 -7.83 -4.42
CA GLY A 63 11.14 -6.82 -4.84
C GLY A 63 11.53 -6.99 -6.31
N THR A 64 11.94 -8.19 -6.70
CA THR A 64 12.28 -8.53 -8.09
C THR A 64 11.09 -8.33 -9.04
N PHE A 65 9.90 -8.72 -8.59
CA PHE A 65 8.66 -8.52 -9.34
C PHE A 65 8.38 -7.04 -9.59
N MET A 66 8.47 -6.20 -8.54
CA MET A 66 8.22 -4.76 -8.66
C MET A 66 9.26 -4.06 -9.54
N GLU A 67 10.53 -4.44 -9.46
CA GLU A 67 11.58 -3.95 -10.38
C GLU A 67 11.27 -4.25 -11.84
N ALA A 68 10.73 -5.44 -12.12
CA ALA A 68 10.41 -5.85 -13.48
C ALA A 68 9.14 -5.20 -14.06
N HIS A 69 8.15 -4.89 -13.23
CA HIS A 69 6.81 -4.52 -13.67
C HIS A 69 6.38 -3.10 -13.30
N ALA A 70 6.91 -2.55 -12.22
CA ALA A 70 6.67 -1.17 -11.76
C ALA A 70 7.89 -0.27 -12.00
N ALA A 71 8.67 -0.54 -13.04
CA ALA A 71 9.83 0.25 -13.45
C ALA A 71 9.44 1.67 -13.85
N VAL A 72 10.45 2.52 -14.04
CA VAL A 72 10.28 3.91 -14.48
C VAL A 72 9.46 4.02 -15.77
N VAL A 73 9.64 3.07 -16.68
CA VAL A 73 8.90 3.00 -17.96
C VAL A 73 7.86 1.89 -17.88
N THR A 74 6.59 2.23 -18.11
CA THR A 74 5.48 1.27 -18.09
C THR A 74 4.35 1.68 -19.04
N ASP A 75 3.35 0.82 -19.18
CA ASP A 75 2.11 1.08 -19.90
C ASP A 75 0.93 0.33 -19.26
N ALA A 76 -0.30 0.59 -19.76
CA ALA A 76 -1.51 -0.04 -19.25
C ALA A 76 -1.43 -1.57 -19.30
N THR A 77 -0.89 -2.14 -20.37
CA THR A 77 -0.82 -3.60 -20.56
C THR A 77 0.13 -4.26 -19.56
N LEU A 78 1.28 -3.64 -19.31
CA LEU A 78 2.24 -4.12 -18.32
C LEU A 78 1.68 -4.02 -16.90
N LEU A 79 1.02 -2.89 -16.58
CA LEU A 79 0.39 -2.69 -15.27
C LEU A 79 -0.76 -3.68 -15.03
N ASP A 80 -1.62 -3.92 -16.02
CA ASP A 80 -2.72 -4.87 -15.91
C ASP A 80 -2.20 -6.31 -15.70
N LYS A 81 -1.14 -6.71 -16.41
CA LYS A 81 -0.46 -8.00 -16.21
C LYS A 81 0.17 -8.09 -14.82
N ALA A 82 0.82 -7.02 -14.38
CA ALA A 82 1.44 -6.97 -13.05
C ALA A 82 0.41 -7.12 -11.94
N MET A 83 -0.70 -6.38 -12.00
CA MET A 83 -1.78 -6.48 -11.02
C MET A 83 -2.41 -7.89 -11.03
N ALA A 84 -2.59 -8.51 -12.19
CA ALA A 84 -3.12 -9.86 -12.30
C ALA A 84 -2.15 -10.89 -11.68
N ALA A 85 -0.86 -10.79 -11.96
CA ALA A 85 0.16 -11.68 -11.38
C ALA A 85 0.25 -11.52 -9.85
N LEU A 86 0.20 -10.29 -9.35
CA LEU A 86 0.22 -10.02 -7.92
C LEU A 86 -0.98 -10.66 -7.20
N ARG A 87 -2.19 -10.50 -7.77
CA ARG A 87 -3.43 -11.08 -7.21
C ARG A 87 -3.48 -12.61 -7.30
N ASN A 88 -2.90 -13.19 -8.33
CA ASN A 88 -3.01 -14.64 -8.59
C ASN A 88 -1.84 -15.45 -8.01
N ASP A 89 -0.74 -14.82 -7.63
CA ASP A 89 0.45 -15.51 -7.12
C ASP A 89 0.93 -14.93 -5.78
N LEU A 90 1.49 -13.71 -5.76
CA LEU A 90 2.19 -13.18 -4.58
C LEU A 90 1.27 -12.93 -3.38
N ILE A 91 0.06 -12.40 -3.59
CA ILE A 91 -0.92 -12.18 -2.52
C ILE A 91 -1.36 -13.52 -1.91
N PRO A 92 -1.83 -14.52 -2.68
CA PRO A 92 -2.17 -15.84 -2.12
C PRO A 92 -1.00 -16.51 -1.40
N ARG A 93 0.23 -16.41 -1.92
CA ARG A 93 1.42 -16.91 -1.21
C ARG A 93 1.63 -16.22 0.12
N SER A 94 1.42 -14.90 0.19
CA SER A 94 1.54 -14.18 1.45
C SER A 94 0.52 -14.65 2.49
N GLU A 95 -0.69 -14.97 2.07
CA GLU A 95 -1.77 -15.47 2.95
C GLU A 95 -1.51 -16.88 3.50
N LEU A 96 -0.66 -17.66 2.82
CA LEU A 96 -0.27 -19.01 3.24
C LEU A 96 0.96 -19.02 4.17
N LEU A 97 1.58 -17.87 4.42
CA LEU A 97 2.70 -17.78 5.33
C LEU A 97 2.27 -18.09 6.76
N HIS A 98 3.08 -18.87 7.46
CA HIS A 98 2.89 -19.23 8.86
C HIS A 98 4.22 -19.15 9.61
N ALA A 99 4.15 -18.99 10.93
CA ALA A 99 5.33 -18.98 11.76
C ALA A 99 5.83 -20.41 12.02
N HIS A 100 7.15 -20.60 12.13
CA HIS A 100 7.76 -21.88 12.53
C HIS A 100 8.04 -21.96 14.03
N SER A 101 7.85 -20.86 14.74
CA SER A 101 8.05 -20.79 16.19
C SER A 101 6.88 -20.08 16.86
N ASP A 102 6.40 -20.67 17.96
CA ASP A 102 5.37 -20.12 18.85
C ASP A 102 5.93 -19.08 19.85
N SER A 103 7.24 -18.83 19.82
CA SER A 103 7.88 -17.87 20.72
C SER A 103 7.30 -16.47 20.58
N LYS A 104 6.92 -15.85 21.70
CA LYS A 104 6.46 -14.46 21.78
C LYS A 104 7.63 -13.47 21.98
N VAL A 105 8.85 -13.97 22.16
CA VAL A 105 10.02 -13.15 22.47
C VAL A 105 10.98 -13.15 21.28
N PHE A 106 11.24 -11.96 20.73
CA PHE A 106 12.13 -11.76 19.56
C PHE A 106 11.78 -12.59 18.32
N ASN A 107 10.50 -12.87 18.11
CA ASN A 107 10.06 -13.60 16.91
C ASN A 107 10.04 -12.67 15.70
N GLN A 108 11.17 -12.55 15.01
CA GLN A 108 11.31 -11.74 13.80
C GLN A 108 10.53 -12.31 12.60
N GLU A 109 10.22 -13.60 12.63
CA GLU A 109 9.44 -14.24 11.57
C GLU A 109 8.01 -13.69 11.51
N ILE A 110 7.36 -13.50 12.66
CA ILE A 110 6.03 -12.85 12.72
C ILE A 110 6.07 -11.45 12.09
N THR A 111 7.13 -10.68 12.40
CA THR A 111 7.31 -9.35 11.81
C THR A 111 7.45 -9.45 10.29
N ALA A 112 8.29 -10.37 9.80
CA ALA A 112 8.51 -10.56 8.36
C ALA A 112 7.24 -11.03 7.63
N ILE A 113 6.42 -11.88 8.25
CA ILE A 113 5.12 -12.31 7.68
C ILE A 113 4.17 -11.12 7.55
N LEU A 114 4.04 -10.31 8.59
CA LEU A 114 3.21 -9.10 8.54
C LEU A 114 3.71 -8.09 7.51
N GLU A 115 5.03 -7.91 7.41
CA GLU A 115 5.65 -7.06 6.39
C GLU A 115 5.36 -7.59 4.98
N ALA A 116 5.47 -8.89 4.73
CA ALA A 116 5.17 -9.49 3.43
C ALA A 116 3.72 -9.24 3.00
N HIS A 117 2.75 -9.42 3.93
CA HIS A 117 1.34 -9.10 3.68
C HIS A 117 1.17 -7.62 3.29
N HIS A 118 1.67 -6.70 4.12
CA HIS A 118 1.51 -5.27 3.88
C HIS A 118 2.21 -4.80 2.60
N LEU A 119 3.37 -5.37 2.28
CA LEU A 119 4.11 -5.04 1.05
C LEU A 119 3.35 -5.51 -0.19
N CYS A 120 2.69 -6.67 -0.16
CA CYS A 120 1.83 -7.14 -1.26
C CYS A 120 0.62 -6.21 -1.46
N GLU A 121 -0.06 -5.81 -0.38
CA GLU A 121 -1.17 -4.86 -0.45
C GLU A 121 -0.72 -3.49 -0.97
N LEU A 122 0.40 -2.98 -0.48
CA LEU A 122 0.97 -1.70 -0.91
C LEU A 122 1.38 -1.75 -2.38
N ALA A 123 2.01 -2.83 -2.83
CA ALA A 123 2.37 -3.03 -4.24
C ALA A 123 1.14 -2.97 -5.14
N LEU A 124 0.06 -3.65 -4.75
CA LEU A 124 -1.21 -3.61 -5.50
C LEU A 124 -1.80 -2.20 -5.53
N ALA A 125 -1.80 -1.48 -4.42
CA ALA A 125 -2.28 -0.10 -4.36
C ALA A 125 -1.43 0.83 -5.25
N MET A 126 -0.10 0.68 -5.24
CA MET A 126 0.81 1.45 -6.11
C MET A 126 0.53 1.19 -7.59
N LEU A 127 0.41 -0.07 -8.00
CA LEU A 127 0.09 -0.44 -9.40
C LEU A 127 -1.28 0.10 -9.81
N THR A 128 -2.28 0.01 -8.93
CA THR A 128 -3.64 0.51 -9.16
C THR A 128 -3.65 2.03 -9.34
N ALA A 129 -2.97 2.77 -8.46
CA ALA A 129 -2.85 4.23 -8.58
C ALA A 129 -2.12 4.64 -9.86
N THR A 130 -1.04 3.94 -10.21
CA THR A 130 -0.26 4.17 -11.44
C THR A 130 -1.10 3.90 -12.67
N ARG A 131 -1.88 2.80 -12.66
CA ARG A 131 -2.75 2.44 -13.78
C ARG A 131 -3.87 3.46 -14.02
N ALA A 132 -4.43 4.03 -12.95
CA ALA A 132 -5.48 5.03 -13.02
C ALA A 132 -4.99 6.39 -13.52
N ARG A 133 -3.69 6.67 -13.44
CA ARG A 133 -3.10 7.93 -13.87
C ARG A 133 -2.66 7.85 -15.34
N GLU A 134 -3.36 8.55 -16.21
CA GLU A 134 -3.13 8.58 -17.67
C GLU A 134 -2.22 9.76 -18.08
N GLU A 135 -1.04 9.80 -17.47
CA GLU A 135 0.00 10.80 -17.74
C GLU A 135 1.38 10.26 -17.34
N SER A 136 2.43 10.96 -17.78
CA SER A 136 3.80 10.81 -17.28
C SER A 136 4.14 11.93 -16.31
N ARG A 137 4.61 11.58 -15.08
CA ARG A 137 4.90 12.57 -14.04
C ARG A 137 6.01 12.11 -13.11
N GLY A 138 6.92 13.01 -12.77
CA GLY A 138 8.04 12.72 -11.89
C GLY A 138 8.99 11.70 -12.52
N SER A 139 9.27 10.60 -11.82
CA SER A 139 10.07 9.49 -12.34
C SER A 139 9.27 8.49 -13.17
N LEU A 140 7.95 8.56 -13.16
CA LEU A 140 7.09 7.65 -13.90
C LEU A 140 6.94 8.10 -15.35
N TYR A 141 7.27 7.22 -16.30
CA TYR A 141 7.02 7.41 -17.72
C TYR A 141 6.03 6.34 -18.21
N ARG A 142 4.85 6.80 -18.62
CA ARG A 142 3.81 6.01 -19.25
C ARG A 142 3.99 6.07 -20.76
N SER A 143 4.44 4.99 -21.38
CA SER A 143 4.66 4.97 -22.84
C SER A 143 3.37 5.14 -23.66
N ASP A 144 2.22 4.80 -23.07
CA ASP A 144 0.89 5.03 -23.61
C ASP A 144 0.33 6.44 -23.35
N PHE A 145 0.88 7.17 -22.36
CA PHE A 145 0.54 8.55 -22.01
C PHE A 145 1.83 9.37 -21.70
N PRO A 146 2.66 9.67 -22.70
CA PRO A 146 4.00 10.22 -22.47
C PRO A 146 3.99 11.66 -21.95
N GLU A 147 2.90 12.40 -22.14
CA GLU A 147 2.79 13.79 -21.75
C GLU A 147 2.30 13.95 -20.31
N ARG A 148 2.75 15.01 -19.64
CA ARG A 148 2.21 15.45 -18.37
C ARG A 148 0.87 16.15 -18.58
N ASN A 149 -0.12 15.87 -17.76
CA ASN A 149 -1.45 16.46 -17.87
C ASN A 149 -1.88 17.10 -16.53
N ASP A 150 -1.53 18.38 -16.33
CA ASP A 150 -1.90 19.12 -15.12
C ASP A 150 -3.39 19.43 -15.03
N ALA A 151 -4.09 19.54 -16.16
CA ALA A 151 -5.52 19.83 -16.17
C ALA A 151 -6.32 18.71 -15.46
N GLU A 152 -5.92 17.46 -15.67
CA GLU A 152 -6.63 16.30 -15.13
C GLU A 152 -5.95 15.70 -13.90
N TYR A 153 -4.61 15.74 -13.84
CA TYR A 153 -3.85 14.95 -12.87
C TYR A 153 -2.97 15.76 -11.90
N LEU A 154 -3.12 17.10 -11.82
CA LEU A 154 -2.53 17.87 -10.73
C LEU A 154 -3.32 17.66 -9.44
N ARG A 155 -3.35 16.42 -8.97
CA ARG A 155 -4.11 15.94 -7.81
C ARG A 155 -3.46 14.71 -7.19
N HIS A 156 -3.75 14.48 -5.92
CA HIS A 156 -3.38 13.25 -5.23
C HIS A 156 -4.32 12.12 -5.64
N SER A 157 -3.78 10.92 -5.81
CA SER A 157 -4.53 9.67 -5.94
C SER A 157 -4.54 8.93 -4.60
N PHE A 158 -5.71 8.43 -4.23
CA PHE A 158 -5.90 7.58 -3.04
C PHE A 158 -6.50 6.27 -3.50
N VAL A 159 -5.98 5.17 -2.98
CA VAL A 159 -6.50 3.84 -3.24
C VAL A 159 -6.98 3.26 -1.91
N ASN A 160 -8.23 2.82 -1.85
CA ASN A 160 -8.76 2.11 -0.69
C ASN A 160 -8.47 0.61 -0.78
N LEU A 161 -8.77 -0.14 0.28
CA LEU A 161 -8.54 -1.59 0.35
C LEU A 161 -9.38 -2.38 -0.69
N ASN A 162 -10.46 -1.81 -1.21
CA ASN A 162 -11.26 -2.44 -2.27
C ASN A 162 -10.66 -2.22 -3.67
N GLY A 163 -9.62 -1.38 -3.77
CA GLY A 163 -8.99 -1.01 -5.04
C GLY A 163 -9.66 0.17 -5.74
N ASP A 164 -10.61 0.86 -5.10
CA ASP A 164 -11.22 2.05 -5.67
C ASP A 164 -10.25 3.23 -5.60
N VAL A 165 -10.15 3.98 -6.68
CA VAL A 165 -9.28 5.16 -6.77
C VAL A 165 -10.12 6.42 -6.60
N SER A 166 -9.70 7.28 -5.70
CA SER A 166 -10.27 8.62 -5.50
C SER A 166 -9.18 9.69 -5.61
N TRP A 167 -9.60 10.93 -5.78
CA TRP A 167 -8.71 12.04 -6.08
C TRP A 167 -8.99 13.22 -5.15
N ALA A 168 -7.91 13.91 -4.75
CA ALA A 168 -8.02 15.18 -4.04
C ALA A 168 -7.09 16.23 -4.66
N PRO A 169 -7.47 17.52 -4.63
CA PRO A 169 -6.65 18.58 -5.18
C PRO A 169 -5.33 18.71 -4.41
N VAL A 170 -4.28 19.11 -5.12
CA VAL A 170 -3.02 19.52 -4.50
C VAL A 170 -3.17 20.91 -3.90
N ASN A 171 -2.76 21.10 -2.65
CA ASN A 171 -2.66 22.43 -2.06
C ASN A 171 -1.30 23.04 -2.40
N ILE A 172 -1.30 24.04 -3.28
CA ILE A 172 -0.10 24.77 -3.69
C ILE A 172 0.12 25.91 -2.72
N VAL A 173 1.22 25.87 -1.97
CA VAL A 173 1.53 26.86 -0.92
C VAL A 173 2.43 27.98 -1.46
N ASP A 174 3.57 27.64 -2.07
CA ASP A 174 4.61 28.63 -2.40
C ASP A 174 4.98 28.69 -3.89
N ILE A 175 5.09 27.55 -4.58
CA ILE A 175 5.61 27.46 -5.94
C ILE A 175 4.62 26.74 -6.83
N GLU A 176 4.22 27.41 -7.91
CA GLU A 176 3.39 26.78 -8.95
C GLU A 176 4.17 25.66 -9.66
N PRO A 177 3.55 24.48 -9.84
CA PRO A 177 4.19 23.37 -10.53
C PRO A 177 4.40 23.72 -12.01
N GLY A 178 5.65 23.73 -12.44
CA GLY A 178 6.05 23.97 -13.82
C GLY A 178 6.47 22.69 -14.54
N SER A 179 6.33 22.67 -15.87
CA SER A 179 6.95 21.63 -16.68
C SER A 179 8.47 21.81 -16.70
N ARG A 180 9.23 20.71 -16.52
CA ARG A 180 10.67 20.73 -16.80
C ARG A 180 10.89 20.38 -18.26
N SER A 181 11.60 21.24 -18.99
CA SER A 181 12.23 20.88 -20.27
C SER A 181 13.61 20.31 -19.96
N TYR A 182 13.90 19.14 -20.45
CA TYR A 182 15.24 18.54 -20.41
C TYR A 182 15.97 18.85 -21.70
#